data_38c36f090e43f728c7ce19ec2345df3d
#
_entry.id   38c36f090e43f728c7ce19ec2345df3d
#
_cell.length_a   1.000
_cell.length_b   1.000
_cell.length_c   1.000
_cell.angle_alpha   90.00
_cell.angle_beta   90.00
_cell.angle_gamma   90.00
#
_symmetry.space_group_name_H-M   'P 1'
#
loop_
_entity.id
_entity.type
_entity.pdbx_description
1 polymer ?
#
loop_
_entity_poly.entity_id
_entity_poly.type
_entity_poly.pdbx_seq_one_letter_code
_entity_poly.pdbx_strand_id
1 'polypeptide(L)'
;MSIFAGFTDAQVQNLPGTSIAGIATADIAALGSDLGRLTSKQIAALTTAQIKAVQVGNLTAGNIVGLTLQQIAMLSDHQLTQLGLAPVGALTSTQMPGFTPAQISKL
;
A
#
# COMPACT_ATOMS: atom_id res chain seq x y z
N MET A 1 -6.84 4.14 -16.96
CA MET A 1 -7.13 2.70 -16.86
C MET A 1 -5.95 2.02 -16.17
N SER A 2 -6.24 1.14 -15.23
CA SER A 2 -5.20 0.44 -14.48
C SER A 2 -4.47 -0.60 -15.35
N ILE A 3 -3.17 -0.82 -15.07
CA ILE A 3 -2.40 -1.87 -15.74
C ILE A 3 -2.96 -3.27 -15.44
N PHE A 4 -3.77 -3.41 -14.39
CA PHE A 4 -4.41 -4.70 -14.05
C PHE A 4 -5.79 -4.86 -14.68
N ALA A 5 -6.25 -3.90 -15.46
CA ALA A 5 -7.53 -4.03 -16.18
C ALA A 5 -7.46 -5.25 -17.10
N GLY A 6 -8.43 -6.14 -17.00
CA GLY A 6 -8.44 -7.37 -17.76
C GLY A 6 -7.73 -8.55 -17.09
N PHE A 7 -7.03 -8.32 -15.98
CA PHE A 7 -6.44 -9.41 -15.19
C PHE A 7 -7.47 -9.94 -14.21
N THR A 8 -7.44 -11.27 -13.98
CA THR A 8 -8.18 -11.85 -12.85
C THR A 8 -7.43 -11.59 -11.56
N ASP A 9 -8.12 -11.72 -10.43
CA ASP A 9 -7.46 -11.58 -9.12
C ASP A 9 -6.31 -12.59 -8.96
N ALA A 10 -6.52 -13.83 -9.43
CA ALA A 10 -5.48 -14.84 -9.38
C ALA A 10 -4.25 -14.42 -10.18
N GLN A 11 -4.44 -13.81 -11.35
CA GLN A 11 -3.33 -13.33 -12.18
C GLN A 11 -2.56 -12.22 -11.49
N VAL A 12 -3.27 -11.26 -10.88
CA VAL A 12 -2.63 -10.18 -10.13
C VAL A 12 -1.84 -10.74 -8.96
N GLN A 13 -2.44 -11.64 -8.18
CA GLN A 13 -1.85 -12.17 -6.96
C GLN A 13 -0.68 -13.11 -7.22
N ASN A 14 -0.56 -13.65 -8.45
CA ASN A 14 0.56 -14.50 -8.84
C ASN A 14 1.79 -13.72 -9.33
N LEU A 15 1.70 -12.39 -9.45
CA LEU A 15 2.84 -11.59 -9.85
C LEU A 15 3.92 -11.66 -8.76
N PRO A 16 5.20 -11.94 -9.14
CA PRO A 16 6.28 -11.95 -8.15
C PRO A 16 6.59 -10.54 -7.66
N GLY A 17 7.21 -10.45 -6.48
CA GLY A 17 7.58 -9.17 -5.89
C GLY A 17 8.47 -8.33 -6.79
N THR A 18 9.36 -8.95 -7.56
CA THR A 18 10.22 -8.26 -8.52
C THR A 18 9.43 -7.56 -9.62
N SER A 19 8.34 -8.19 -10.09
CA SER A 19 7.45 -7.56 -11.06
C SER A 19 6.70 -6.38 -10.44
N ILE A 20 6.26 -6.52 -9.20
CA ILE A 20 5.59 -5.44 -8.48
C ILE A 20 6.54 -4.25 -8.31
N ALA A 21 7.78 -4.50 -7.89
CA ALA A 21 8.79 -3.45 -7.70
C ALA A 21 9.18 -2.76 -9.02
N GLY A 22 8.95 -3.42 -10.14
CA GLY A 22 9.25 -2.85 -11.47
C GLY A 22 8.15 -1.98 -12.05
N ILE A 23 6.99 -1.87 -11.39
CA ILE A 23 5.88 -1.05 -11.90
C ILE A 23 6.25 0.43 -11.78
N ALA A 24 6.00 1.21 -12.85
CA ALA A 24 6.26 2.64 -12.81
C ALA A 24 5.39 3.34 -11.77
N THR A 25 5.93 4.39 -11.13
CA THR A 25 5.18 5.11 -10.10
C THR A 25 3.88 5.71 -10.63
N ALA A 26 3.87 6.15 -11.88
CA ALA A 26 2.65 6.66 -12.51
C ALA A 26 1.57 5.58 -12.60
N ASP A 27 1.98 4.35 -12.90
CA ASP A 27 1.04 3.21 -12.96
C ASP A 27 0.55 2.82 -11.57
N ILE A 28 1.40 2.89 -10.56
CA ILE A 28 0.99 2.66 -9.17
C ILE A 28 -0.07 3.69 -8.76
N ALA A 29 0.15 4.97 -9.08
CA ALA A 29 -0.81 6.03 -8.76
C ALA A 29 -2.15 5.83 -9.48
N ALA A 30 -2.13 5.22 -10.66
CA ALA A 30 -3.31 5.02 -11.49
C ALA A 30 -4.06 3.73 -11.16
N LEU A 31 -3.58 2.89 -10.23
CA LEU A 31 -4.23 1.61 -9.93
C LEU A 31 -5.66 1.79 -9.39
N GLY A 32 -5.92 2.85 -8.63
CA GLY A 32 -7.23 3.05 -8.06
C GLY A 32 -7.64 1.86 -7.18
N SER A 33 -8.86 1.37 -7.34
CA SER A 33 -9.37 0.25 -6.55
C SER A 33 -8.62 -1.06 -6.80
N ASP A 34 -7.87 -1.17 -7.90
CA ASP A 34 -7.07 -2.38 -8.17
C ASP A 34 -5.94 -2.55 -7.16
N LEU A 35 -5.55 -1.51 -6.44
CA LEU A 35 -4.58 -1.61 -5.37
C LEU A 35 -5.03 -2.60 -4.29
N GLY A 36 -6.32 -2.69 -4.03
CA GLY A 36 -6.88 -3.64 -3.07
C GLY A 36 -6.81 -5.10 -3.51
N ARG A 37 -6.49 -5.37 -4.78
CA ARG A 37 -6.35 -6.73 -5.29
C ARG A 37 -4.99 -7.35 -4.97
N LEU A 38 -4.00 -6.55 -4.59
CA LEU A 38 -2.67 -7.02 -4.24
C LEU A 38 -2.70 -7.77 -2.89
N THR A 39 -1.82 -8.76 -2.77
CA THR A 39 -1.65 -9.47 -1.49
C THR A 39 -0.77 -8.65 -0.55
N SER A 40 -0.77 -9.03 0.75
CA SER A 40 0.11 -8.38 1.72
C SER A 40 1.58 -8.51 1.33
N LYS A 41 1.98 -9.65 0.77
CA LYS A 41 3.36 -9.85 0.31
C LYS A 41 3.71 -8.91 -0.84
N GLN A 42 2.77 -8.67 -1.74
CA GLN A 42 2.98 -7.76 -2.87
C GLN A 42 3.08 -6.31 -2.38
N ILE A 43 2.30 -5.92 -1.40
CA ILE A 43 2.41 -4.60 -0.78
C ILE A 43 3.79 -4.42 -0.17
N ALA A 44 4.30 -5.43 0.54
CA ALA A 44 5.63 -5.37 1.14
C ALA A 44 6.75 -5.27 0.09
N ALA A 45 6.50 -5.69 -1.14
CA ALA A 45 7.47 -5.62 -2.22
C ALA A 45 7.56 -4.24 -2.89
N LEU A 46 6.64 -3.32 -2.59
CA LEU A 46 6.66 -1.97 -3.17
C LEU A 46 7.92 -1.22 -2.72
N THR A 47 8.52 -0.47 -3.66
CA THR A 47 9.69 0.36 -3.35
C THR A 47 9.26 1.63 -2.63
N THR A 48 10.25 2.37 -2.08
CA THR A 48 9.97 3.64 -1.41
C THR A 48 9.33 4.65 -2.36
N ALA A 49 9.80 4.71 -3.62
CA ALA A 49 9.21 5.60 -4.61
C ALA A 49 7.76 5.21 -4.91
N GLN A 50 7.49 3.91 -5.01
CA GLN A 50 6.13 3.42 -5.25
C GLN A 50 5.21 3.70 -4.06
N ILE A 51 5.69 3.56 -2.84
CA ILE A 51 4.90 3.85 -1.64
C ILE A 51 4.44 5.31 -1.63
N LYS A 52 5.30 6.23 -2.07
CA LYS A 52 4.93 7.65 -2.14
C LYS A 52 3.82 7.91 -3.16
N ALA A 53 3.70 7.04 -4.15
CA ALA A 53 2.68 7.16 -5.19
C ALA A 53 1.37 6.43 -4.84
N VAL A 54 1.38 5.59 -3.80
CA VAL A 54 0.23 4.76 -3.42
C VAL A 54 -0.90 5.62 -2.86
N GLN A 55 -2.11 5.35 -3.33
CA GLN A 55 -3.32 5.92 -2.75
C GLN A 55 -3.78 5.01 -1.62
N VAL A 56 -3.32 5.29 -0.40
CA VAL A 56 -3.50 4.39 0.74
C VAL A 56 -4.97 4.17 1.10
N GLY A 57 -5.86 5.08 0.72
CA GLY A 57 -7.29 4.88 0.91
C GLY A 57 -7.86 3.70 0.14
N ASN A 58 -7.14 3.20 -0.86
CA ASN A 58 -7.53 2.02 -1.64
C ASN A 58 -6.98 0.71 -1.09
N LEU A 59 -6.14 0.76 -0.05
CA LEU A 59 -5.68 -0.44 0.62
C LEU A 59 -6.84 -1.05 1.43
N THR A 60 -6.89 -2.37 1.47
CA THR A 60 -7.90 -3.10 2.25
C THR A 60 -7.32 -3.54 3.59
N ALA A 61 -8.20 -3.92 4.51
CA ALA A 61 -7.76 -4.51 5.76
C ALA A 61 -6.91 -5.77 5.53
N GLY A 62 -7.16 -6.49 4.43
CA GLY A 62 -6.43 -7.72 4.10
C GLY A 62 -5.01 -7.46 3.65
N ASN A 63 -4.74 -6.36 2.92
CA ASN A 63 -3.39 -6.13 2.39
C ASN A 63 -2.62 -5.02 3.11
N ILE A 64 -3.27 -4.17 3.88
CA ILE A 64 -2.56 -3.11 4.62
C ILE A 64 -1.57 -3.70 5.64
N VAL A 65 -1.84 -4.90 6.15
CA VAL A 65 -0.95 -5.58 7.09
C VAL A 65 0.39 -5.96 6.45
N GLY A 66 0.51 -5.86 5.13
CA GLY A 66 1.76 -6.07 4.43
C GLY A 66 2.72 -4.88 4.45
N LEU A 67 2.27 -3.70 4.88
CA LEU A 67 3.16 -2.55 4.97
C LEU A 67 4.28 -2.83 5.97
N THR A 68 5.53 -2.60 5.52
CA THR A 68 6.69 -2.73 6.39
C THR A 68 6.86 -1.47 7.24
N LEU A 69 7.67 -1.57 8.29
CA LEU A 69 7.98 -0.41 9.13
C LEU A 69 8.58 0.72 8.30
N GLN A 70 9.46 0.40 7.37
CA GLN A 70 10.09 1.40 6.49
C GLN A 70 9.05 2.06 5.59
N GLN A 71 8.13 1.29 5.03
CA GLN A 71 7.07 1.83 4.18
C GLN A 71 6.15 2.76 4.96
N ILE A 72 5.78 2.39 6.17
CA ILE A 72 4.93 3.22 7.02
C ILE A 72 5.61 4.56 7.31
N ALA A 73 6.90 4.53 7.64
CA ALA A 73 7.66 5.75 7.94
C ALA A 73 7.76 6.69 6.73
N MET A 74 7.58 6.16 5.52
CA MET A 74 7.64 6.94 4.28
C MET A 74 6.31 7.59 3.90
N LEU A 75 5.21 7.26 4.58
CA LEU A 75 3.90 7.83 4.26
C LEU A 75 3.88 9.34 4.48
N SER A 76 3.30 10.07 3.52
CA SER A 76 3.14 11.52 3.63
C SER A 76 1.93 11.85 4.52
N ASP A 77 1.84 13.12 4.94
CA ASP A 77 0.68 13.60 5.70
C ASP A 77 -0.63 13.36 4.93
N HIS A 78 -0.61 13.59 3.62
CA HIS A 78 -1.77 13.36 2.77
C HIS A 78 -2.17 11.88 2.77
N GLN A 79 -1.20 10.98 2.67
CA GLN A 79 -1.47 9.54 2.71
C GLN A 79 -2.02 9.11 4.07
N LEU A 80 -1.49 9.65 5.16
CA LEU A 80 -2.01 9.38 6.50
C LEU A 80 -3.46 9.81 6.64
N THR A 81 -3.80 10.98 6.08
CA THR A 81 -5.18 11.47 6.09
C THR A 81 -6.11 10.52 5.33
N GLN A 82 -5.63 9.92 4.23
CA GLN A 82 -6.40 8.98 3.43
C GLN A 82 -6.63 7.63 4.12
N LEU A 83 -5.78 7.25 5.08
CA LEU A 83 -5.90 5.95 5.75
C LEU A 83 -7.28 5.73 6.36
N GLY A 84 -7.80 6.74 7.06
CA GLY A 84 -9.06 6.61 7.74
C GLY A 84 -8.97 5.67 8.95
N LEU A 85 -10.10 5.46 9.62
CA LEU A 85 -10.13 4.68 10.86
C LEU A 85 -10.12 3.17 10.59
N ALA A 86 -10.85 2.71 9.55
CA ALA A 86 -10.98 1.28 9.31
C ALA A 86 -9.65 0.63 8.93
N PRO A 87 -8.88 1.16 7.95
CA PRO A 87 -7.56 0.61 7.65
C PRO A 87 -6.59 0.70 8.83
N VAL A 88 -6.61 1.82 9.58
CA VAL A 88 -5.76 1.96 10.77
C VAL A 88 -6.06 0.87 11.79
N GLY A 89 -7.34 0.54 11.97
CA GLY A 89 -7.75 -0.51 12.89
C GLY A 89 -7.26 -1.90 12.49
N ALA A 90 -6.89 -2.10 11.22
CA ALA A 90 -6.35 -3.38 10.75
C ALA A 90 -4.85 -3.50 10.96
N LEU A 91 -4.15 -2.40 11.30
CA LEU A 91 -2.71 -2.42 11.52
C LEU A 91 -2.38 -3.28 12.75
N THR A 92 -1.30 -4.04 12.64
CA THR A 92 -0.88 -4.94 13.74
C THR A 92 0.04 -4.20 14.70
N SER A 93 0.23 -4.79 15.90
CA SER A 93 1.17 -4.25 16.87
C SER A 93 2.60 -4.24 16.33
N THR A 94 2.92 -5.11 15.39
CA THR A 94 4.23 -5.14 14.73
C THR A 94 4.43 -3.90 13.84
N GLN A 95 3.36 -3.39 13.25
CA GLN A 95 3.42 -2.24 12.33
C GLN A 95 3.41 -0.90 13.06
N MET A 96 2.82 -0.83 14.24
CA MET A 96 2.68 0.44 14.96
C MET A 96 4.02 1.15 15.21
N PRO A 97 5.12 0.45 15.56
CA PRO A 97 6.41 1.12 15.75
C PRO A 97 6.97 1.81 14.51
N GLY A 98 6.44 1.51 13.31
CA GLY A 98 6.84 2.19 12.08
C GLY A 98 6.35 3.63 11.99
N PHE A 99 5.33 3.99 12.75
CA PHE A 99 4.83 5.36 12.76
C PHE A 99 5.75 6.26 13.58
N THR A 100 6.10 7.42 13.02
CA THR A 100 6.81 8.44 13.78
C THR A 100 5.82 9.18 14.68
N PRO A 101 6.30 9.88 15.74
CA PRO A 101 5.40 10.69 16.55
C PRO A 101 4.63 11.73 15.74
N ALA A 102 5.27 12.33 14.73
CA ALA A 102 4.62 13.29 13.85
C ALA A 102 3.48 12.63 13.05
N GLN A 103 3.70 11.40 12.57
CA GLN A 103 2.67 10.65 11.85
C GLN A 103 1.50 10.29 12.75
N ILE A 104 1.77 9.87 13.99
CA ILE A 104 0.72 9.49 14.93
C ILE A 104 -0.20 10.68 15.21
N SER A 105 0.36 11.89 15.31
CA SER A 105 -0.44 13.08 15.56
C SER A 105 -1.36 13.45 14.39
N LYS A 106 -1.14 12.88 13.21
CA LYS A 106 -1.98 13.10 12.02
C LYS A 106 -3.11 12.07 11.87
N LEU A 107 -3.09 11.00 12.63
CA LEU A 107 -4.11 9.96 12.55
C LEU A 107 -5.41 10.36 13.22
#